data_b3f3d58c464c60a6a88cef50f8ec0c60
#
_entry.id   b3f3d58c464c60a6a88cef50f8ec0c60
#
_cell.length_a   1.000
_cell.length_b   1.000
_cell.length_c   1.000
_cell.angle_alpha   90.00
_cell.angle_beta   90.00
_cell.angle_gamma   90.00
#
_symmetry.space_group_name_H-M   'P 1'
#
loop_
_entity.id
_entity.type
_entity.pdbx_description
1 polymer ?
#
loop_
_entity_poly.entity_id
_entity_poly.type
_entity_poly.pdbx_seq_one_letter_code
_entity_poly.pdbx_strand_id
1 'polypeptide(L)'
;MKEGLSRIPKALTIAGSDSGGGAGIQADLKTFQELDVYGMSAITAITVQNTLGVSGVYPLPPAAAAEQIRAVGSDLGVDALKTGMLFDAEIIRAVAAEIRRFRWKRVVVDPVMIAKGGETLLQQEAVAALREELLPLAQVVTPNIPEAEALSGLPIRTMQERREAAKRIRAMGPEIVVIKGGHDERDAEGGGTSRSSSPSGVEVVDLVYDGSHFTELVGLRVHTVHTHGTGCTFSAALAAALAKGAALQEAVRTARAFIQAAIEDSLELGHGHGPTNHWAYRRRQEVLL
;
A
#
# COMPACT_ATOMS: atom_id res chain seq x y z
N MET A 1 -37.99 -8.53 -0.71
CA MET A 1 -36.71 -7.80 -0.76
C MET A 1 -36.50 -7.21 0.62
N LYS A 2 -35.33 -7.46 1.26
CA LYS A 2 -35.01 -6.86 2.57
C LYS A 2 -34.73 -5.37 2.35
N GLU A 3 -35.69 -4.52 2.64
CA GLU A 3 -35.49 -3.07 2.70
C GLU A 3 -34.49 -2.77 3.83
N GLY A 4 -33.42 -2.02 3.51
CA GLY A 4 -32.53 -1.42 4.51
C GLY A 4 -31.14 -2.04 4.70
N LEU A 5 -30.72 -3.06 3.95
CA LEU A 5 -29.30 -3.47 3.97
C LEU A 5 -28.52 -2.54 3.05
N SER A 6 -27.70 -1.64 3.64
CA SER A 6 -26.69 -0.89 2.88
C SER A 6 -25.85 -1.87 2.06
N ARG A 7 -25.57 -1.52 0.81
CA ARG A 7 -24.71 -2.34 -0.07
C ARG A 7 -23.37 -2.59 0.61
N ILE A 8 -22.99 -3.87 0.77
CA ILE A 8 -21.69 -4.23 1.35
C ILE A 8 -20.57 -3.76 0.42
N PRO A 9 -19.65 -2.92 0.88
CA PRO A 9 -18.51 -2.49 0.09
C PRO A 9 -17.55 -3.66 -0.13
N LYS A 10 -16.95 -3.76 -1.33
CA LYS A 10 -16.11 -4.87 -1.76
C LYS A 10 -14.78 -4.36 -2.28
N ALA A 11 -13.68 -4.91 -1.75
CA ALA A 11 -12.34 -4.58 -2.20
C ALA A 11 -11.59 -5.84 -2.67
N LEU A 12 -10.84 -5.70 -3.76
CA LEU A 12 -9.97 -6.73 -4.30
C LEU A 12 -8.50 -6.37 -4.02
N THR A 13 -7.76 -7.28 -3.40
CA THR A 13 -6.30 -7.21 -3.39
C THR A 13 -5.70 -8.10 -4.48
N ILE A 14 -4.73 -7.59 -5.23
CA ILE A 14 -3.96 -8.30 -6.24
C ILE A 14 -2.51 -8.23 -5.80
N ALA A 15 -2.00 -9.28 -5.17
CA ALA A 15 -0.67 -9.26 -4.56
C ALA A 15 -0.14 -10.67 -4.27
N GLY A 16 1.11 -10.74 -3.84
CA GLY A 16 1.70 -11.95 -3.31
C GLY A 16 1.12 -12.35 -1.95
N SER A 17 1.22 -13.64 -1.64
CA SER A 17 0.84 -14.23 -0.36
C SER A 17 2.03 -14.26 0.59
N ASP A 18 1.90 -13.72 1.80
CA ASP A 18 2.87 -13.81 2.89
C ASP A 18 2.46 -14.91 3.87
N SER A 19 3.23 -16.01 3.92
CA SER A 19 2.97 -17.13 4.84
C SER A 19 3.02 -16.73 6.32
N GLY A 20 3.79 -15.70 6.68
CA GLY A 20 3.84 -15.10 8.02
C GLY A 20 2.62 -14.26 8.36
N GLY A 21 1.81 -13.90 7.36
CA GLY A 21 0.55 -13.20 7.53
C GLY A 21 0.63 -11.72 7.91
N GLY A 22 1.82 -11.13 7.85
CA GLY A 22 2.07 -9.74 8.24
C GLY A 22 1.98 -8.75 7.07
N ALA A 23 2.14 -9.22 5.84
CA ALA A 23 2.10 -8.41 4.62
C ALA A 23 1.25 -9.11 3.53
N GLY A 24 1.38 -8.66 2.28
CA GLY A 24 0.70 -9.24 1.13
C GLY A 24 -0.82 -9.31 1.28
N ILE A 25 -1.42 -10.28 0.59
CA ILE A 25 -2.89 -10.44 0.63
C ILE A 25 -3.43 -10.66 2.04
N GLN A 26 -2.64 -11.25 2.93
CA GLN A 26 -3.07 -11.51 4.31
C GLN A 26 -3.24 -10.22 5.11
N ALA A 27 -2.29 -9.30 5.04
CA ALA A 27 -2.42 -7.98 5.66
C ALA A 27 -3.59 -7.19 5.04
N ASP A 28 -3.75 -7.29 3.72
CA ASP A 28 -4.79 -6.58 2.99
C ASP A 28 -6.17 -7.08 3.41
N LEU A 29 -6.40 -8.40 3.45
CA LEU A 29 -7.68 -8.99 3.86
C LEU A 29 -8.02 -8.70 5.32
N LYS A 30 -7.03 -8.76 6.24
CA LYS A 30 -7.21 -8.34 7.63
C LYS A 30 -7.62 -6.87 7.72
N THR A 31 -6.97 -6.00 6.97
CA THR A 31 -7.28 -4.56 6.93
C THR A 31 -8.69 -4.31 6.39
N PHE A 32 -9.09 -4.99 5.31
CA PHE A 32 -10.44 -4.88 4.76
C PHE A 32 -11.49 -5.31 5.78
N GLN A 33 -11.26 -6.45 6.46
CA GLN A 33 -12.16 -6.96 7.50
C GLN A 33 -12.33 -5.98 8.66
N GLU A 34 -11.24 -5.41 9.16
CA GLU A 34 -11.27 -4.44 10.27
C GLU A 34 -11.93 -3.10 9.90
N LEU A 35 -12.05 -2.82 8.61
CA LEU A 35 -12.76 -1.66 8.07
C LEU A 35 -14.16 -1.98 7.51
N ASP A 36 -14.74 -3.14 7.84
CA ASP A 36 -16.07 -3.58 7.40
C ASP A 36 -16.23 -3.62 5.87
N VAL A 37 -15.19 -4.04 5.16
CA VAL A 37 -15.17 -4.23 3.71
C VAL A 37 -15.02 -5.71 3.39
N TYR A 38 -15.85 -6.24 2.50
CA TYR A 38 -15.71 -7.60 2.01
C TYR A 38 -14.45 -7.71 1.15
N GLY A 39 -13.45 -8.41 1.66
CA GLY A 39 -12.15 -8.58 1.02
C GLY A 39 -12.12 -9.78 0.09
N MET A 40 -11.63 -9.56 -1.12
CA MET A 40 -11.36 -10.58 -2.14
C MET A 40 -9.90 -10.53 -2.54
N SER A 41 -9.34 -11.62 -3.09
CA SER A 41 -7.92 -11.67 -3.48
C SER A 41 -7.69 -12.33 -4.83
N ALA A 42 -6.65 -11.86 -5.53
CA ALA A 42 -6.00 -12.54 -6.64
C ALA A 42 -4.49 -12.64 -6.31
N ILE A 43 -3.99 -13.87 -6.23
CA ILE A 43 -2.62 -14.15 -5.81
C ILE A 43 -1.69 -14.09 -7.03
N THR A 44 -0.57 -13.38 -6.89
CA THR A 44 0.46 -13.25 -7.93
C THR A 44 1.68 -14.12 -7.67
N ALA A 45 2.01 -14.37 -6.41
CA ALA A 45 3.11 -15.24 -5.98
C ALA A 45 2.85 -15.78 -4.58
N ILE A 46 3.46 -16.92 -4.27
CA ILE A 46 3.50 -17.48 -2.92
C ILE A 46 4.89 -17.22 -2.34
N THR A 47 5.00 -16.60 -1.18
CA THR A 47 6.29 -16.46 -0.48
C THR A 47 6.42 -17.44 0.67
N VAL A 48 7.63 -17.94 0.87
CA VAL A 48 8.04 -18.63 2.10
C VAL A 48 8.68 -17.59 3.00
N GLN A 49 7.89 -17.03 3.87
CA GLN A 49 8.24 -15.82 4.61
C GLN A 49 7.82 -15.91 6.08
N ASN A 50 8.63 -15.33 6.95
CA ASN A 50 8.37 -15.13 8.37
C ASN A 50 8.96 -13.79 8.83
N THR A 51 9.04 -13.54 10.14
CA THR A 51 9.58 -12.28 10.68
C THR A 51 11.08 -12.09 10.46
N LEU A 52 11.82 -13.16 10.13
CA LEU A 52 13.26 -13.11 9.87
C LEU A 52 13.60 -12.78 8.41
N GLY A 53 12.66 -12.98 7.47
CA GLY A 53 12.87 -12.67 6.05
C GLY A 53 12.10 -13.59 5.11
N VAL A 54 12.43 -13.48 3.82
CA VAL A 54 11.88 -14.27 2.72
C VAL A 54 12.90 -15.33 2.32
N SER A 55 12.57 -16.62 2.46
CA SER A 55 13.43 -17.74 2.09
C SER A 55 13.09 -18.36 0.73
N GLY A 56 11.95 -17.98 0.13
CA GLY A 56 11.56 -18.46 -1.18
C GLY A 56 10.38 -17.68 -1.75
N VAL A 57 10.35 -17.57 -3.08
CA VAL A 57 9.25 -16.93 -3.82
C VAL A 57 8.86 -17.83 -4.99
N TYR A 58 7.59 -18.15 -5.10
CA TYR A 58 7.01 -18.96 -6.16
C TYR A 58 5.98 -18.13 -6.93
N PRO A 59 6.35 -17.49 -8.07
CA PRO A 59 5.41 -16.73 -8.87
C PRO A 59 4.35 -17.64 -9.48
N LEU A 60 3.13 -17.15 -9.57
CA LEU A 60 2.08 -17.80 -10.35
C LEU A 60 2.16 -17.38 -11.82
N PRO A 61 1.71 -18.22 -12.77
CA PRO A 61 1.61 -17.81 -14.16
C PRO A 61 0.72 -16.56 -14.31
N PRO A 62 1.04 -15.61 -15.20
CA PRO A 62 0.23 -14.42 -15.45
C PRO A 62 -1.24 -14.73 -15.77
N ALA A 63 -1.50 -15.84 -16.46
CA ALA A 63 -2.85 -16.33 -16.73
C ALA A 63 -3.62 -16.63 -15.45
N ALA A 64 -2.98 -17.26 -14.44
CA ALA A 64 -3.63 -17.58 -13.18
C ALA A 64 -4.06 -16.32 -12.41
N ALA A 65 -3.24 -15.26 -12.41
CA ALA A 65 -3.62 -13.98 -11.81
C ALA A 65 -4.82 -13.35 -12.56
N ALA A 66 -4.80 -13.34 -13.90
CA ALA A 66 -5.88 -12.81 -14.72
C ALA A 66 -7.19 -13.58 -14.53
N GLU A 67 -7.15 -14.90 -14.43
CA GLU A 67 -8.33 -15.76 -14.25
C GLU A 67 -8.98 -15.54 -12.88
N GLN A 68 -8.20 -15.41 -11.81
CA GLN A 68 -8.71 -15.05 -10.48
C GLN A 68 -9.42 -13.68 -10.51
N ILE A 69 -8.80 -12.67 -11.14
CA ILE A 69 -9.39 -11.33 -11.29
C ILE A 69 -10.71 -11.40 -12.06
N ARG A 70 -10.77 -12.18 -13.15
CA ARG A 70 -12.01 -12.35 -13.94
C ARG A 70 -13.11 -13.04 -13.16
N ALA A 71 -12.77 -14.10 -12.43
CA ALA A 71 -13.75 -14.84 -11.62
C ALA A 71 -14.42 -13.92 -10.61
N VAL A 72 -13.62 -13.14 -9.88
CA VAL A 72 -14.13 -12.20 -8.86
C VAL A 72 -14.87 -11.03 -9.52
N GLY A 73 -14.28 -10.44 -10.57
CA GLY A 73 -14.81 -9.24 -11.22
C GLY A 73 -16.13 -9.47 -11.94
N SER A 74 -16.34 -10.67 -12.55
CA SER A 74 -17.55 -10.98 -13.31
C SER A 74 -18.75 -11.40 -12.43
N ASP A 75 -18.50 -11.93 -11.25
CA ASP A 75 -19.55 -12.45 -10.36
C ASP A 75 -19.83 -11.47 -9.21
N LEU A 76 -18.82 -11.21 -8.36
CA LEU A 76 -19.00 -10.42 -7.15
C LEU A 76 -18.98 -8.91 -7.44
N GLY A 77 -18.20 -8.49 -8.43
CA GLY A 77 -17.91 -7.08 -8.70
C GLY A 77 -16.96 -6.49 -7.67
N VAL A 78 -16.33 -5.36 -8.03
CA VAL A 78 -15.28 -4.70 -7.23
C VAL A 78 -15.58 -3.22 -7.12
N ASP A 79 -15.65 -2.69 -5.89
CA ASP A 79 -15.88 -1.26 -5.64
C ASP A 79 -14.57 -0.46 -5.60
N ALA A 80 -13.49 -1.08 -5.10
CA ALA A 80 -12.11 -0.58 -5.20
C ALA A 80 -11.14 -1.75 -5.24
N LEU A 81 -9.93 -1.53 -5.74
CA LEU A 81 -8.88 -2.54 -5.71
C LEU A 81 -7.54 -1.95 -5.29
N LYS A 82 -6.67 -2.82 -4.79
CA LYS A 82 -5.28 -2.51 -4.47
C LYS A 82 -4.38 -3.52 -5.18
N THR A 83 -3.28 -3.05 -5.76
CA THR A 83 -2.18 -3.92 -6.18
C THR A 83 -1.01 -3.79 -5.21
N GLY A 84 -0.37 -4.91 -4.88
CA GLY A 84 0.86 -4.97 -4.11
C GLY A 84 2.01 -5.56 -4.93
N MET A 85 2.73 -6.54 -4.38
CA MET A 85 3.81 -7.23 -5.10
C MET A 85 3.27 -8.00 -6.31
N LEU A 86 3.64 -7.60 -7.52
CA LEU A 86 3.23 -8.21 -8.78
C LEU A 86 4.32 -9.08 -9.42
N PHE A 87 5.50 -9.12 -8.83
CA PHE A 87 6.65 -9.94 -9.16
C PHE A 87 7.36 -9.59 -10.49
N ASP A 88 6.69 -9.65 -11.65
CA ASP A 88 7.30 -9.42 -12.96
C ASP A 88 6.43 -8.59 -13.91
N ALA A 89 7.01 -8.24 -15.06
CA ALA A 89 6.37 -7.42 -16.08
C ALA A 89 5.16 -8.11 -16.75
N GLU A 90 5.17 -9.44 -16.86
CA GLU A 90 4.09 -10.19 -17.51
C GLU A 90 2.85 -10.20 -16.61
N ILE A 91 3.02 -10.41 -15.30
CA ILE A 91 1.93 -10.31 -14.32
C ILE A 91 1.38 -8.88 -14.28
N ILE A 92 2.25 -7.85 -14.30
CA ILE A 92 1.83 -6.44 -14.32
C ILE A 92 0.95 -6.16 -15.56
N ARG A 93 1.37 -6.59 -16.75
CA ARG A 93 0.59 -6.44 -17.98
C ARG A 93 -0.75 -7.18 -17.94
N ALA A 94 -0.75 -8.39 -17.39
CA ALA A 94 -1.97 -9.19 -17.24
C ALA A 94 -2.97 -8.51 -16.29
N VAL A 95 -2.51 -8.00 -15.15
CA VAL A 95 -3.32 -7.25 -14.20
C VAL A 95 -3.85 -5.95 -14.81
N ALA A 96 -3.00 -5.18 -15.48
CA ALA A 96 -3.40 -3.95 -16.16
C ALA A 96 -4.46 -4.19 -17.24
N ALA A 97 -4.34 -5.28 -18.00
CA ALA A 97 -5.32 -5.67 -19.01
C ALA A 97 -6.70 -5.95 -18.38
N GLU A 98 -6.76 -6.64 -17.25
CA GLU A 98 -8.02 -6.91 -16.56
C GLU A 98 -8.63 -5.64 -15.92
N ILE A 99 -7.82 -4.75 -15.35
CA ILE A 99 -8.29 -3.45 -14.85
C ILE A 99 -8.95 -2.64 -15.98
N ARG A 100 -8.32 -2.60 -17.17
CA ARG A 100 -8.88 -1.94 -18.37
C ARG A 100 -10.18 -2.63 -18.83
N ARG A 101 -10.22 -3.95 -18.85
CA ARG A 101 -11.38 -4.77 -19.26
C ARG A 101 -12.61 -4.44 -18.44
N PHE A 102 -12.47 -4.40 -17.08
CA PHE A 102 -13.55 -4.09 -16.17
C PHE A 102 -13.79 -2.58 -15.98
N ARG A 103 -12.91 -1.73 -16.53
CA ARG A 103 -12.98 -0.26 -16.42
C ARG A 103 -13.01 0.24 -14.99
N TRP A 104 -12.32 -0.47 -14.09
CA TRP A 104 -12.25 -0.05 -12.69
C TRP A 104 -11.52 1.29 -12.54
N LYS A 105 -12.03 2.16 -11.66
CA LYS A 105 -11.52 3.52 -11.46
C LYS A 105 -10.85 3.71 -10.11
N ARG A 106 -11.34 3.04 -9.07
CA ARG A 106 -10.75 3.14 -7.72
C ARG A 106 -9.63 2.13 -7.58
N VAL A 107 -8.48 2.46 -8.16
CA VAL A 107 -7.28 1.62 -8.21
C VAL A 107 -6.19 2.24 -7.35
N VAL A 108 -5.77 1.54 -6.31
CA VAL A 108 -4.63 1.90 -5.47
C VAL A 108 -3.44 1.06 -5.86
N VAL A 109 -2.35 1.68 -6.29
CA VAL A 109 -1.11 0.98 -6.64
C VAL A 109 -0.09 1.20 -5.52
N ASP A 110 0.25 0.12 -4.80
CA ASP A 110 1.41 0.08 -3.91
C ASP A 110 2.59 -0.51 -4.70
N PRO A 111 3.57 0.30 -5.10
CA PRO A 111 4.59 -0.10 -6.06
C PRO A 111 5.73 -0.87 -5.37
N VAL A 112 5.41 -2.02 -4.78
CA VAL A 112 6.34 -2.82 -4.00
C VAL A 112 7.49 -3.31 -4.88
N MET A 113 8.71 -2.81 -4.62
CA MET A 113 9.92 -3.13 -5.39
C MET A 113 10.95 -3.93 -4.59
N ILE A 114 10.98 -3.77 -3.26
CA ILE A 114 11.97 -4.34 -2.35
C ILE A 114 11.25 -4.97 -1.17
N ALA A 115 11.66 -6.20 -0.80
CA ALA A 115 11.21 -6.83 0.44
C ALA A 115 11.83 -6.13 1.65
N LYS A 116 11.22 -6.30 2.83
CA LYS A 116 11.73 -5.72 4.07
C LYS A 116 13.07 -6.33 4.53
N GLY A 117 13.65 -7.26 3.85
CA GLY A 117 15.01 -7.79 4.04
C GLY A 117 16.04 -7.16 3.09
N GLY A 118 15.66 -6.22 2.22
CA GLY A 118 16.53 -5.61 1.22
C GLY A 118 16.61 -6.40 -0.09
N GLU A 119 15.87 -7.51 -0.21
CA GLU A 119 15.83 -8.30 -1.45
C GLU A 119 15.04 -7.56 -2.53
N THR A 120 15.62 -7.43 -3.72
CA THR A 120 14.96 -6.82 -4.86
C THR A 120 13.83 -7.73 -5.35
N LEU A 121 12.60 -7.28 -5.23
CA LEU A 121 11.40 -8.02 -5.65
C LEU A 121 10.97 -7.70 -7.09
N LEU A 122 11.53 -6.65 -7.70
CA LEU A 122 11.11 -6.18 -9.01
C LEU A 122 12.34 -5.93 -9.91
N GLN A 123 12.37 -6.55 -11.08
CA GLN A 123 13.40 -6.33 -12.09
C GLN A 123 13.17 -5.02 -12.85
N GLN A 124 14.17 -4.50 -13.57
CA GLN A 124 14.06 -3.24 -14.32
C GLN A 124 12.90 -3.22 -15.33
N GLU A 125 12.66 -4.35 -16.01
CA GLU A 125 11.56 -4.53 -16.95
C GLU A 125 10.19 -4.43 -16.29
N ALA A 126 10.08 -4.88 -15.05
CA ALA A 126 8.86 -4.77 -14.26
C ALA A 126 8.61 -3.33 -13.79
N VAL A 127 9.66 -2.55 -13.49
CA VAL A 127 9.53 -1.11 -13.20
C VAL A 127 9.03 -0.35 -14.43
N ALA A 128 9.53 -0.69 -15.63
CA ALA A 128 9.03 -0.09 -16.88
C ALA A 128 7.55 -0.43 -17.10
N ALA A 129 7.17 -1.71 -16.98
CA ALA A 129 5.77 -2.14 -17.10
C ALA A 129 4.86 -1.46 -16.06
N LEU A 130 5.33 -1.27 -14.83
CA LEU A 130 4.60 -0.55 -13.80
C LEU A 130 4.33 0.89 -14.23
N ARG A 131 5.35 1.62 -14.72
CA ARG A 131 5.22 3.01 -15.18
C ARG A 131 4.30 3.17 -16.40
N GLU A 132 4.43 2.29 -17.36
CA GLU A 132 3.80 2.42 -18.69
C GLU A 132 2.39 1.81 -18.73
N GLU A 133 2.15 0.74 -17.97
CA GLU A 133 0.93 -0.05 -18.06
C GLU A 133 -0.01 0.12 -16.87
N LEU A 134 0.53 0.22 -15.64
CA LEU A 134 -0.29 0.19 -14.43
C LEU A 134 -0.53 1.58 -13.84
N LEU A 135 0.50 2.43 -13.74
CA LEU A 135 0.34 3.78 -13.19
C LEU A 135 -0.68 4.65 -13.95
N PRO A 136 -0.82 4.54 -15.30
CA PRO A 136 -1.88 5.27 -16.02
C PRO A 136 -3.31 4.86 -15.63
N LEU A 137 -3.48 3.72 -14.94
CA LEU A 137 -4.78 3.23 -14.48
C LEU A 137 -5.03 3.52 -13.00
N ALA A 138 -4.01 3.99 -12.28
CA ALA A 138 -4.10 4.23 -10.86
C ALA A 138 -4.89 5.51 -10.54
N GLN A 139 -5.78 5.42 -9.57
CA GLN A 139 -6.30 6.61 -8.91
C GLN A 139 -5.30 7.14 -7.89
N VAL A 140 -4.68 6.23 -7.11
CA VAL A 140 -3.67 6.58 -6.11
C VAL A 140 -2.47 5.67 -6.25
N VAL A 141 -1.26 6.23 -6.16
CA VAL A 141 -0.03 5.48 -6.00
C VAL A 141 0.63 5.83 -4.66
N THR A 142 1.16 4.82 -3.95
CA THR A 142 1.64 4.96 -2.57
C THR A 142 3.10 4.54 -2.38
N PRO A 143 4.08 5.11 -3.11
CA PRO A 143 5.48 4.75 -2.96
C PRO A 143 6.05 5.20 -1.61
N ASN A 144 7.01 4.43 -1.08
CA ASN A 144 7.96 4.93 -0.11
C ASN A 144 9.06 5.76 -0.82
N ILE A 145 10.03 6.33 -0.08
CA ILE A 145 11.07 7.18 -0.67
C ILE A 145 11.93 6.42 -1.70
N PRO A 146 12.49 5.22 -1.41
CA PRO A 146 13.23 4.45 -2.41
C PRO A 146 12.40 4.10 -3.66
N GLU A 147 11.14 3.73 -3.50
CA GLU A 147 10.22 3.46 -4.60
C GLU A 147 9.92 4.73 -5.43
N ALA A 148 9.78 5.87 -4.76
CA ALA A 148 9.58 7.15 -5.43
C ALA A 148 10.84 7.59 -6.21
N GLU A 149 12.04 7.34 -5.69
CA GLU A 149 13.31 7.53 -6.41
C GLU A 149 13.37 6.65 -7.66
N ALA A 150 13.06 5.36 -7.52
CA ALA A 150 13.03 4.41 -8.64
C ALA A 150 11.98 4.81 -9.70
N LEU A 151 10.80 5.25 -9.29
CA LEU A 151 9.74 5.68 -10.22
C LEU A 151 10.07 7.02 -10.90
N SER A 152 10.53 8.00 -10.15
CA SER A 152 10.78 9.35 -10.70
C SER A 152 12.09 9.49 -11.43
N GLY A 153 13.07 8.60 -11.15
CA GLY A 153 14.45 8.73 -11.62
C GLY A 153 15.21 9.90 -10.96
N LEU A 154 14.74 10.36 -9.80
CA LEU A 154 15.37 11.44 -9.03
C LEU A 154 15.82 10.91 -7.67
N PRO A 155 16.99 11.32 -7.18
CA PRO A 155 17.33 11.15 -5.78
C PRO A 155 16.44 12.05 -4.90
N ILE A 156 16.00 11.55 -3.75
CA ILE A 156 15.13 12.28 -2.82
C ILE A 156 15.85 12.41 -1.48
N ARG A 157 16.44 13.58 -1.23
CA ARG A 157 17.14 13.91 0.02
C ARG A 157 16.49 15.06 0.78
N THR A 158 15.63 15.83 0.10
CA THR A 158 14.96 17.01 0.63
C THR A 158 13.46 16.96 0.34
N MET A 159 12.67 17.73 1.08
CA MET A 159 11.24 17.86 0.81
C MET A 159 10.98 18.46 -0.58
N GLN A 160 11.86 19.32 -1.09
CA GLN A 160 11.73 19.89 -2.42
C GLN A 160 11.92 18.83 -3.52
N GLU A 161 12.90 17.93 -3.37
CA GLU A 161 13.11 16.81 -4.28
C GLU A 161 11.95 15.81 -4.20
N ARG A 162 11.39 15.58 -2.99
CA ARG A 162 10.19 14.74 -2.80
C ARG A 162 8.97 15.32 -3.54
N ARG A 163 8.78 16.65 -3.51
CA ARG A 163 7.73 17.33 -4.28
C ARG A 163 7.95 17.20 -5.79
N GLU A 164 9.19 17.32 -6.25
CA GLU A 164 9.50 17.15 -7.67
C GLU A 164 9.30 15.71 -8.13
N ALA A 165 9.71 14.73 -7.34
CA ALA A 165 9.43 13.31 -7.59
C ALA A 165 7.92 13.04 -7.67
N ALA A 166 7.13 13.61 -6.76
CA ALA A 166 5.67 13.47 -6.77
C ALA A 166 5.05 14.02 -8.06
N LYS A 167 5.52 15.16 -8.57
CA LYS A 167 5.07 15.73 -9.88
C LYS A 167 5.39 14.79 -11.04
N ARG A 168 6.62 14.25 -11.09
CA ARG A 168 7.03 13.31 -12.14
C ARG A 168 6.20 12.03 -12.11
N ILE A 169 5.96 11.47 -10.93
CA ILE A 169 5.14 10.27 -10.79
C ILE A 169 3.70 10.57 -11.18
N ARG A 170 3.16 11.73 -10.79
CA ARG A 170 1.82 12.18 -11.18
C ARG A 170 1.65 12.29 -12.71
N ALA A 171 2.70 12.75 -13.41
CA ALA A 171 2.70 12.85 -14.86
C ALA A 171 2.64 11.49 -15.59
N MET A 172 2.88 10.38 -14.89
CA MET A 172 2.73 9.00 -15.42
C MET A 172 1.28 8.51 -15.38
N GLY A 173 0.33 9.29 -14.80
CA GLY A 173 -1.10 8.98 -14.87
C GLY A 173 -1.89 8.97 -13.57
N PRO A 174 -1.33 8.62 -12.39
CA PRO A 174 -2.11 8.59 -11.15
C PRO A 174 -2.78 9.93 -10.86
N GLU A 175 -4.00 9.92 -10.32
CA GLU A 175 -4.67 11.16 -9.91
C GLU A 175 -3.99 11.75 -8.66
N ILE A 176 -3.56 10.89 -7.73
CA ILE A 176 -2.88 11.27 -6.49
C ILE A 176 -1.62 10.45 -6.29
N VAL A 177 -0.59 11.10 -5.78
CA VAL A 177 0.66 10.48 -5.33
C VAL A 177 0.81 10.69 -3.82
N VAL A 178 1.01 9.60 -3.08
CA VAL A 178 1.30 9.62 -1.64
C VAL A 178 2.70 9.06 -1.43
N ILE A 179 3.70 9.93 -1.20
CA ILE A 179 5.06 9.49 -0.88
C ILE A 179 5.17 9.32 0.64
N LYS A 180 5.31 8.05 1.08
CA LYS A 180 5.40 7.68 2.51
C LYS A 180 6.76 8.06 3.09
N GLY A 181 6.78 8.71 4.26
CA GLY A 181 8.01 9.20 4.93
C GLY A 181 8.68 8.18 5.86
N GLY A 182 8.01 7.10 6.23
CA GLY A 182 8.44 6.20 7.30
C GLY A 182 9.73 5.38 7.05
N HIS A 183 10.27 5.37 5.83
CA HIS A 183 11.49 4.66 5.43
C HIS A 183 12.69 5.59 5.24
N ASP A 184 12.65 6.82 5.73
CA ASP A 184 13.81 7.69 5.67
C ASP A 184 14.79 7.33 6.81
N GLU A 185 15.76 6.46 6.51
CA GLU A 185 16.81 6.06 7.48
C GLU A 185 17.68 7.24 7.91
N ARG A 186 17.74 8.29 7.09
CA ARG A 186 18.47 9.55 7.36
C ARG A 186 17.81 10.37 8.47
N ASP A 187 16.52 10.14 8.74
CA ASP A 187 15.83 10.75 9.88
C ASP A 187 16.34 10.18 11.22
N ALA A 188 16.91 8.97 11.22
CA ALA A 188 17.51 8.35 12.41
C ALA A 188 18.87 8.97 12.79
N GLU A 189 19.58 9.56 11.82
CA GLU A 189 20.92 10.18 12.00
C GLU A 189 20.88 11.72 12.12
N GLY A 190 19.69 12.32 12.19
CA GLY A 190 19.54 13.78 12.36
C GLY A 190 19.80 14.63 11.12
N GLY A 191 19.97 14.00 9.94
CA GLY A 191 20.27 14.67 8.67
C GLY A 191 19.17 14.62 7.60
N GLY A 192 18.02 14.02 7.92
CA GLY A 192 16.93 13.79 6.98
C GLY A 192 15.95 14.95 6.82
N THR A 193 14.92 14.72 6.03
CA THR A 193 13.82 15.65 5.73
C THR A 193 12.84 15.85 6.89
N SER A 194 13.10 15.24 8.06
CA SER A 194 12.32 15.51 9.27
C SER A 194 12.59 16.90 9.78
N ARG A 195 11.54 17.64 10.10
CA ARG A 195 11.63 18.87 10.86
C ARG A 195 12.19 18.52 12.24
N SER A 196 13.12 19.34 12.72
CA SER A 196 13.90 19.23 13.96
C SER A 196 13.18 18.46 15.08
N SER A 197 13.94 17.66 15.83
CA SER A 197 13.49 16.99 17.07
C SER A 197 12.74 17.97 17.96
N SER A 198 11.42 17.90 17.89
CA SER A 198 10.54 18.50 18.87
C SER A 198 10.74 17.75 20.20
N PRO A 199 10.53 18.34 21.37
CA PRO A 199 10.56 17.62 22.64
C PRO A 199 9.61 16.41 22.69
N SER A 200 8.71 16.30 21.70
CA SER A 200 7.69 15.25 21.53
C SER A 200 8.10 14.07 20.62
N GLY A 201 9.30 14.02 20.03
CA GLY A 201 9.76 12.90 19.21
C GLY A 201 10.08 13.26 17.74
N VAL A 202 10.58 12.28 16.98
CA VAL A 202 10.90 12.42 15.55
C VAL A 202 9.61 12.36 14.73
N GLU A 203 9.39 13.36 13.87
CA GLU A 203 8.22 13.41 12.99
C GLU A 203 8.45 12.58 11.72
N VAL A 204 7.41 11.88 11.27
CA VAL A 204 7.31 11.24 9.95
C VAL A 204 6.33 12.02 9.12
N VAL A 205 6.74 12.44 7.93
CA VAL A 205 5.92 13.24 7.02
C VAL A 205 5.60 12.44 5.77
N ASP A 206 4.33 12.11 5.54
CA ASP A 206 3.85 11.60 4.27
C ASP A 206 3.45 12.79 3.39
N LEU A 207 3.92 12.83 2.13
CA LEU A 207 3.62 13.89 1.19
C LEU A 207 2.53 13.43 0.21
N VAL A 208 1.40 14.13 0.20
CA VAL A 208 0.30 13.92 -0.74
C VAL A 208 0.33 15.00 -1.81
N TYR A 209 0.24 14.61 -3.08
CA TYR A 209 0.11 15.52 -4.21
C TYR A 209 -1.08 15.15 -5.09
N ASP A 210 -2.04 16.07 -5.23
CA ASP A 210 -3.29 15.88 -5.98
C ASP A 210 -3.24 16.43 -7.42
N GLY A 211 -2.08 16.89 -7.86
CA GLY A 211 -1.88 17.54 -9.16
C GLY A 211 -1.92 19.08 -9.09
N SER A 212 -2.45 19.64 -8.01
CA SER A 212 -2.55 21.08 -7.77
C SER A 212 -1.87 21.50 -6.47
N HIS A 213 -2.11 20.74 -5.40
CA HIS A 213 -1.69 21.09 -4.06
C HIS A 213 -0.85 19.98 -3.44
N PHE A 214 0.07 20.38 -2.58
CA PHE A 214 0.81 19.49 -1.70
C PHE A 214 0.22 19.56 -0.28
N THR A 215 -0.06 18.40 0.30
CA THR A 215 -0.47 18.25 1.69
C THR A 215 0.55 17.40 2.43
N GLU A 216 1.06 17.88 3.54
CA GLU A 216 1.95 17.15 4.43
C GLU A 216 1.13 16.53 5.56
N LEU A 217 1.17 15.22 5.70
CA LEU A 217 0.54 14.49 6.78
C LEU A 217 1.62 14.12 7.80
N VAL A 218 1.66 14.87 8.89
CA VAL A 218 2.64 14.70 9.96
C VAL A 218 2.15 13.67 10.97
N GLY A 219 3.03 12.80 11.42
CA GLY A 219 2.80 11.85 12.51
C GLY A 219 4.09 11.61 13.28
N LEU A 220 3.98 11.00 14.44
CA LEU A 220 5.13 10.65 15.26
C LEU A 220 5.73 9.32 14.81
N ARG A 221 7.07 9.25 14.78
CA ARG A 221 7.79 8.01 14.57
C ARG A 221 7.65 7.13 15.82
N VAL A 222 7.17 5.93 15.63
CA VAL A 222 7.16 4.92 16.68
C VAL A 222 8.46 4.13 16.62
N HIS A 223 9.18 4.08 17.72
CA HIS A 223 10.42 3.29 17.83
C HIS A 223 10.07 1.82 18.04
N THR A 224 9.95 1.07 16.95
CA THR A 224 9.66 -0.37 16.97
C THR A 224 10.30 -1.05 15.77
N VAL A 225 10.68 -2.31 15.95
CA VAL A 225 11.12 -3.21 14.86
C VAL A 225 9.94 -3.88 14.16
N HIS A 226 8.74 -3.84 14.77
CA HIS A 226 7.53 -4.53 14.30
C HIS A 226 6.77 -3.67 13.28
N THR A 227 7.37 -3.49 12.11
CA THR A 227 6.85 -2.65 11.03
C THR A 227 6.60 -3.44 9.73
N HIS A 228 6.62 -4.80 9.81
CA HIS A 228 6.35 -5.65 8.64
C HIS A 228 4.91 -5.48 8.18
N GLY A 229 4.73 -5.24 6.87
CA GLY A 229 3.42 -5.01 6.25
C GLY A 229 2.85 -3.60 6.36
N THR A 230 3.60 -2.63 6.89
CA THR A 230 3.15 -1.23 7.01
C THR A 230 2.64 -0.65 5.68
N GLY A 231 3.38 -0.85 4.57
CA GLY A 231 2.98 -0.38 3.24
C GLY A 231 1.70 -1.04 2.75
N CYS A 232 1.64 -2.37 2.83
CA CYS A 232 0.46 -3.15 2.45
C CYS A 232 -0.78 -2.73 3.25
N THR A 233 -0.65 -2.60 4.57
CA THR A 233 -1.73 -2.18 5.46
C THR A 233 -2.23 -0.77 5.12
N PHE A 234 -1.31 0.19 4.87
CA PHE A 234 -1.68 1.55 4.46
C PHE A 234 -2.46 1.56 3.14
N SER A 235 -1.95 0.91 2.11
CA SER A 235 -2.60 0.88 0.78
C SER A 235 -3.92 0.12 0.80
N ALA A 236 -4.03 -0.93 1.63
CA ALA A 236 -5.29 -1.66 1.83
C ALA A 236 -6.34 -0.81 2.57
N ALA A 237 -5.96 -0.09 3.63
CA ALA A 237 -6.87 0.81 4.34
C ALA A 237 -7.38 1.94 3.43
N LEU A 238 -6.51 2.46 2.56
CA LEU A 238 -6.88 3.43 1.53
C LEU A 238 -7.93 2.84 0.57
N ALA A 239 -7.68 1.63 0.05
CA ALA A 239 -8.61 0.95 -0.86
C ALA A 239 -9.94 0.63 -0.17
N ALA A 240 -9.93 0.22 1.10
CA ALA A 240 -11.13 -0.01 1.89
C ALA A 240 -11.98 1.25 2.04
N ALA A 241 -11.37 2.39 2.37
CA ALA A 241 -12.08 3.66 2.48
C ALA A 241 -12.69 4.10 1.14
N LEU A 242 -11.95 3.93 0.03
CA LEU A 242 -12.45 4.18 -1.32
C LEU A 242 -13.60 3.25 -1.70
N ALA A 243 -13.55 1.97 -1.32
CA ALA A 243 -14.65 1.01 -1.55
C ALA A 243 -15.94 1.43 -0.83
N LYS A 244 -15.81 2.05 0.36
CA LYS A 244 -16.92 2.64 1.13
C LYS A 244 -17.43 3.96 0.53
N GLY A 245 -16.78 4.51 -0.50
CA GLY A 245 -17.16 5.74 -1.15
C GLY A 245 -16.61 7.02 -0.50
N ALA A 246 -15.62 6.90 0.38
CA ALA A 246 -14.98 8.05 0.99
C ALA A 246 -14.33 8.96 -0.07
N ALA A 247 -14.33 10.25 0.19
CA ALA A 247 -13.55 11.21 -0.59
C ALA A 247 -12.04 10.87 -0.45
N LEU A 248 -11.28 11.18 -1.50
CA LEU A 248 -9.89 10.72 -1.60
C LEU A 248 -9.00 11.21 -0.45
N GLN A 249 -9.16 12.47 -0.04
CA GLN A 249 -8.42 13.01 1.11
C GLN A 249 -8.81 12.35 2.44
N GLU A 250 -10.08 11.99 2.61
CA GLU A 250 -10.57 11.25 3.77
C GLU A 250 -10.02 9.82 3.78
N ALA A 251 -9.99 9.16 2.62
CA ALA A 251 -9.41 7.83 2.48
C ALA A 251 -7.92 7.79 2.88
N VAL A 252 -7.15 8.82 2.48
CA VAL A 252 -5.73 8.93 2.88
C VAL A 252 -5.59 9.16 4.40
N ARG A 253 -6.45 10.01 5.01
CA ARG A 253 -6.44 10.21 6.47
C ARG A 253 -6.80 8.93 7.22
N THR A 254 -7.81 8.20 6.76
CA THR A 254 -8.19 6.90 7.34
C THR A 254 -7.04 5.92 7.29
N ALA A 255 -6.37 5.79 6.13
CA ALA A 255 -5.21 4.92 5.98
C ALA A 255 -4.06 5.31 6.92
N ARG A 256 -3.80 6.61 7.06
CA ARG A 256 -2.78 7.14 7.98
C ARG A 256 -3.12 6.85 9.44
N ALA A 257 -4.36 7.07 9.85
CA ALA A 257 -4.82 6.79 11.21
C ALA A 257 -4.79 5.28 11.52
N PHE A 258 -5.20 4.45 10.55
CA PHE A 258 -5.17 2.99 10.69
C PHE A 258 -3.75 2.48 10.92
N ILE A 259 -2.80 2.88 10.07
CA ILE A 259 -1.42 2.40 10.20
C ILE A 259 -0.70 2.95 11.42
N GLN A 260 -0.98 4.19 11.84
CA GLN A 260 -0.43 4.76 13.06
C GLN A 260 -0.85 3.93 14.28
N ALA A 261 -2.15 3.62 14.40
CA ALA A 261 -2.67 2.77 15.46
C ALA A 261 -2.04 1.36 15.43
N ALA A 262 -1.91 0.78 14.23
CA ALA A 262 -1.36 -0.58 14.05
C ALA A 262 0.13 -0.70 14.41
N ILE A 263 0.91 0.38 14.29
CA ILE A 263 2.32 0.42 14.67
C ILE A 263 2.48 0.70 16.16
N GLU A 264 1.68 1.62 16.72
CA GLU A 264 1.75 2.02 18.13
C GLU A 264 1.37 0.88 19.09
N ASP A 265 0.44 0.02 18.68
CA ASP A 265 -0.04 -1.13 19.46
C ASP A 265 0.56 -2.44 18.91
N SER A 266 1.88 -2.57 18.99
CA SER A 266 2.63 -3.70 18.43
C SER A 266 2.23 -5.05 19.04
N LEU A 267 2.21 -6.11 18.18
CA LEU A 267 1.93 -7.49 18.61
C LEU A 267 3.14 -8.22 19.19
N GLU A 268 4.34 -7.71 18.97
CA GLU A 268 5.62 -8.30 19.43
C GLU A 268 5.79 -9.78 19.03
N LEU A 269 5.30 -10.16 17.84
CA LEU A 269 5.37 -11.53 17.34
C LEU A 269 6.65 -11.80 16.55
N GLY A 270 7.25 -12.96 16.80
CA GLY A 270 8.44 -13.45 16.10
C GLY A 270 9.75 -12.87 16.63
N HIS A 271 10.86 -13.24 15.98
CA HIS A 271 12.20 -12.90 16.43
C HIS A 271 12.90 -11.85 15.56
N GLY A 272 12.22 -11.36 14.53
CA GLY A 272 12.72 -10.35 13.60
C GLY A 272 11.73 -9.19 13.47
N HIS A 273 11.50 -8.72 12.23
CA HIS A 273 10.53 -7.69 11.96
C HIS A 273 9.10 -8.25 12.07
N GLY A 274 8.46 -8.05 13.22
CA GLY A 274 7.10 -8.52 13.47
C GLY A 274 6.04 -7.74 12.69
N PRO A 275 4.82 -8.31 12.55
CA PRO A 275 3.72 -7.69 11.82
C PRO A 275 3.12 -6.52 12.60
N THR A 276 2.48 -5.61 11.87
CA THR A 276 1.62 -4.56 12.44
C THR A 276 0.35 -5.15 13.03
N ASN A 277 -0.26 -4.47 14.01
CA ASN A 277 -1.50 -4.90 14.66
C ASN A 277 -2.74 -4.37 13.94
N HIS A 278 -3.36 -5.19 13.10
CA HIS A 278 -4.54 -4.79 12.34
C HIS A 278 -5.79 -4.54 13.21
N TRP A 279 -5.87 -5.07 14.43
CA TRP A 279 -7.00 -4.85 15.35
C TRP A 279 -6.96 -3.50 16.05
N ALA A 280 -5.79 -2.86 16.14
CA ALA A 280 -5.55 -1.69 16.98
C ALA A 280 -6.50 -0.51 16.65
N TYR A 281 -6.72 -0.25 15.36
CA TYR A 281 -7.56 0.87 14.92
C TYR A 281 -9.00 0.74 15.39
N ARG A 282 -9.62 -0.43 15.20
CA ARG A 282 -11.00 -0.70 15.60
C ARG A 282 -11.16 -0.66 17.12
N ARG A 283 -10.24 -1.31 17.86
CA ARG A 283 -10.26 -1.32 19.33
C ARG A 283 -10.20 0.08 19.93
N ARG A 284 -9.41 0.99 19.33
CA ARG A 284 -9.34 2.38 19.78
C ARG A 284 -10.64 3.14 19.57
N GLN A 285 -11.38 2.83 18.50
CA GLN A 285 -12.68 3.45 18.27
C GLN A 285 -13.76 2.93 19.24
N GLU A 286 -13.71 1.65 19.61
CA GLU A 286 -14.65 1.05 20.57
C GLU A 286 -14.46 1.60 22.00
N VAL A 287 -13.25 2.04 22.38
CA VAL A 287 -12.97 2.65 23.70
C VAL A 287 -13.45 4.09 23.78
N LEU A 288 -13.67 4.75 22.66
CA LEU A 288 -14.12 6.15 22.59
C LEU A 288 -15.66 6.31 22.54
N LEU A 289 -16.39 5.19 22.43
CA LEU A 289 -17.85 5.10 22.45
C LEU A 289 -18.34 4.67 23.83
#